data_459e8260b3aa4926099053a79a707127
#
_entry.id   459e8260b3aa4926099053a79a707127
#
_cell.length_a   1.000
_cell.length_b   1.000
_cell.length_c   1.000
_cell.angle_alpha   90.00
_cell.angle_beta   90.00
_cell.angle_gamma   90.00
#
_symmetry.space_group_name_H-M   'P 1'
#
loop_
_entity.id
_entity.type
_entity.pdbx_description
1 polymer ?
#
loop_
_entity_poly.entity_id
_entity_poly.type
_entity_poly.pdbx_seq_one_letter_code
_entity_poly.pdbx_strand_id
1 'polypeptide(L)'
;GLPGLDRYISIRKRIYTLIFGSSGTGKSSLANCLYILNPFDWYWKNRHNTKIKLKIVYFSMERSSVYVTAKWLVRKIFLNEGVLIPLPKLMGWWDTKLTKDEHDLFLRYRPYFSNMEDIVEIIDGGTNPTGIYKWIKNYAAKNGRIEKISEFNQIYIPNDENLITIILVDHQSLIRKESGLSTKKEAIDKLSEYLQYARDFYGFSPVLVAQMNRDIANPAYQKMDTFEPTPEQIKDSGTSFEDSDICMSLFDPVKFKTSAPTKHDANRLIDMQTGSKYYRSLKIQ
;
A
#
# COMPACT_ATOMS: atom_id res chain seq x y z
N GLY A 1 -4.33 13.18 2.08
CA GLY A 1 -4.47 12.45 0.82
C GLY A 1 -3.77 13.13 -0.34
N LEU A 2 -4.15 12.76 -1.53
CA LEU A 2 -3.81 13.47 -2.75
C LEU A 2 -4.99 14.34 -3.13
N PRO A 3 -4.86 15.67 -3.28
CA PRO A 3 -6.00 16.60 -3.41
C PRO A 3 -7.00 16.26 -4.52
N GLY A 4 -6.53 15.67 -5.63
CA GLY A 4 -7.41 15.23 -6.71
C GLY A 4 -8.12 13.90 -6.43
N LEU A 5 -7.53 13.04 -5.61
CA LEU A 5 -8.03 11.71 -5.27
C LEU A 5 -9.03 11.75 -4.13
N ASP A 6 -8.84 12.62 -3.15
CA ASP A 6 -9.66 12.72 -1.94
C ASP A 6 -11.13 13.06 -2.23
N ARG A 7 -11.44 13.55 -3.43
CA ARG A 7 -12.82 13.78 -3.89
C ARG A 7 -13.54 12.47 -4.23
N TYR A 8 -12.81 11.44 -4.58
CA TYR A 8 -13.36 10.17 -5.07
C TYR A 8 -13.16 9.02 -4.10
N ILE A 9 -12.08 9.04 -3.34
CA ILE A 9 -11.69 7.96 -2.44
C ILE A 9 -11.46 8.53 -1.04
N SER A 10 -12.12 7.93 -0.05
CA SER A 10 -11.86 8.17 1.37
C SER A 10 -11.57 6.87 2.08
N ILE A 11 -10.70 6.92 3.09
CA ILE A 11 -10.46 5.78 3.97
C ILE A 11 -11.70 5.58 4.83
N ARG A 12 -12.33 4.43 4.66
CA ARG A 12 -13.53 4.01 5.41
C ARG A 12 -13.35 2.57 5.85
N LYS A 13 -14.13 2.15 6.83
CA LYS A 13 -14.28 0.74 7.18
C LYS A 13 -14.91 -0.02 6.02
N ARG A 14 -14.59 -1.31 5.94
CA ARG A 14 -15.20 -2.24 4.97
C ARG A 14 -14.96 -1.86 3.50
N ILE A 15 -13.76 -1.37 3.21
CA ILE A 15 -13.33 -1.10 1.83
C ILE A 15 -12.07 -1.91 1.53
N TYR A 16 -12.18 -2.79 0.55
CA TYR A 16 -11.02 -3.51 0.01
C TYR A 16 -10.47 -2.76 -1.20
N THR A 17 -9.23 -2.34 -1.12
CA THR A 17 -8.56 -1.59 -2.20
C THR A 17 -7.47 -2.43 -2.84
N LEU A 18 -7.47 -2.48 -4.17
CA LEU A 18 -6.40 -3.06 -4.97
C LEU A 18 -5.60 -1.95 -5.66
N ILE A 19 -4.26 -1.98 -5.52
CA ILE A 19 -3.35 -1.07 -6.23
C ILE A 19 -2.44 -1.90 -7.12
N PHE A 20 -2.48 -1.69 -8.42
CA PHE A 20 -1.67 -2.44 -9.34
C PHE A 20 -0.86 -1.56 -10.31
N GLY A 21 0.13 -2.14 -10.94
CA GLY A 21 0.99 -1.46 -11.92
C GLY A 21 2.27 -2.25 -12.18
N SER A 22 3.08 -1.81 -13.14
CA SER A 22 4.32 -2.48 -13.49
C SER A 22 5.38 -2.32 -12.40
N SER A 23 6.43 -3.15 -12.45
CA SER A 23 7.56 -3.04 -11.50
C SER A 23 8.23 -1.66 -11.60
N GLY A 24 8.59 -1.08 -10.46
CA GLY A 24 9.29 0.21 -10.40
C GLY A 24 8.44 1.45 -10.63
N THR A 25 7.12 1.34 -10.79
CA THR A 25 6.23 2.51 -10.97
C THR A 25 5.98 3.30 -9.68
N GLY A 26 6.33 2.76 -8.50
CA GLY A 26 6.11 3.43 -7.22
C GLY A 26 4.86 2.98 -6.46
N LYS A 27 4.26 1.82 -6.79
CA LYS A 27 3.07 1.27 -6.13
C LYS A 27 3.19 1.23 -4.61
N SER A 28 4.26 0.62 -4.08
CA SER A 28 4.52 0.55 -2.64
C SER A 28 4.62 1.93 -2.01
N SER A 29 5.25 2.89 -2.71
CA SER A 29 5.35 4.27 -2.24
C SER A 29 3.98 4.96 -2.20
N LEU A 30 3.15 4.73 -3.21
CA LEU A 30 1.78 5.24 -3.27
C LEU A 30 0.93 4.63 -2.14
N ALA A 31 0.95 3.30 -2.01
CA ALA A 31 0.22 2.58 -0.96
C ALA A 31 0.63 3.05 0.44
N ASN A 32 1.93 3.17 0.70
CA ASN A 32 2.42 3.68 1.98
C ASN A 32 1.99 5.13 2.25
N CYS A 33 2.01 5.99 1.22
CA CYS A 33 1.51 7.37 1.37
C CYS A 33 0.02 7.40 1.70
N LEU A 34 -0.81 6.69 0.92
CA LEU A 34 -2.26 6.78 1.03
C LEU A 34 -2.82 6.07 2.26
N TYR A 35 -2.23 4.92 2.65
CA TYR A 35 -2.82 4.04 3.65
C TYR A 35 -2.01 3.92 4.94
N ILE A 36 -0.81 4.51 5.02
CA ILE A 36 -0.02 4.53 6.25
C ILE A 36 0.29 5.96 6.68
N LEU A 37 1.11 6.68 5.88
CA LEU A 37 1.70 7.95 6.32
C LEU A 37 0.68 9.08 6.44
N ASN A 38 -0.15 9.28 5.41
CA ASN A 38 -1.17 10.33 5.43
C ASN A 38 -2.27 10.06 6.46
N PRO A 39 -2.81 8.82 6.62
CA PRO A 39 -3.74 8.49 7.68
C PRO A 39 -3.15 8.69 9.07
N PHE A 40 -1.89 8.28 9.28
CA PHE A 40 -1.21 8.50 10.54
C PHE A 40 -1.03 9.99 10.84
N ASP A 41 -0.53 10.78 9.89
CA ASP A 41 -0.34 12.23 10.05
C ASP A 41 -1.67 12.94 10.37
N TRP A 42 -2.74 12.58 9.67
CA TRP A 42 -4.07 13.11 9.93
C TRP A 42 -4.57 12.73 11.32
N TYR A 43 -4.49 11.44 11.66
CA TYR A 43 -4.92 10.94 12.97
C TYR A 43 -4.15 11.60 14.10
N TRP A 44 -2.83 11.66 13.98
CA TRP A 44 -1.97 12.25 15.02
C TRP A 44 -2.29 13.72 15.27
N LYS A 45 -2.55 14.47 14.22
CA LYS A 45 -2.94 15.88 14.30
C LYS A 45 -4.32 16.07 14.94
N ASN A 46 -5.26 15.16 14.69
CA ASN A 46 -6.66 15.32 15.11
C ASN A 46 -7.06 14.43 16.30
N ARG A 47 -6.16 13.62 16.85
CA ARG A 47 -6.47 12.57 17.84
C ARG A 47 -7.22 13.06 19.09
N HIS A 48 -7.08 14.32 19.45
CA HIS A 48 -7.77 14.92 20.59
C HIS A 48 -9.16 15.48 20.22
N ASN A 49 -9.44 15.65 18.92
CA ASN A 49 -10.68 16.23 18.40
C ASN A 49 -11.52 15.26 17.57
N THR A 50 -11.14 13.99 17.54
CA THR A 50 -11.88 12.94 16.81
C THR A 50 -12.16 11.74 17.71
N LYS A 51 -13.28 11.06 17.45
CA LYS A 51 -13.57 9.75 18.04
C LYS A 51 -12.88 8.61 17.32
N ILE A 52 -12.43 8.85 16.10
CA ILE A 52 -11.76 7.84 15.26
C ILE A 52 -10.50 7.37 15.96
N LYS A 53 -10.30 6.06 16.02
CA LYS A 53 -9.06 5.40 16.36
C LYS A 53 -8.52 4.68 15.13
N LEU A 54 -7.21 4.55 15.04
CA LEU A 54 -6.52 4.00 13.89
C LEU A 54 -5.57 2.89 14.29
N LYS A 55 -5.62 1.78 13.60
CA LYS A 55 -4.59 0.73 13.59
C LYS A 55 -4.26 0.41 12.15
N ILE A 56 -2.98 0.32 11.85
CA ILE A 56 -2.47 -0.03 10.53
C ILE A 56 -1.52 -1.20 10.69
N VAL A 57 -1.72 -2.24 9.90
CA VAL A 57 -0.82 -3.37 9.82
C VAL A 57 -0.28 -3.48 8.41
N TYR A 58 1.02 -3.51 8.29
CA TYR A 58 1.72 -3.56 7.02
C TYR A 58 2.52 -4.85 6.89
N PHE A 59 2.04 -5.77 6.08
CA PHE A 59 2.78 -6.95 5.66
C PHE A 59 3.75 -6.57 4.53
N SER A 60 4.99 -6.27 4.90
CA SER A 60 6.07 -5.92 3.99
C SER A 60 6.83 -7.16 3.57
N MET A 61 6.44 -7.78 2.46
CA MET A 61 7.03 -9.04 2.01
C MET A 61 8.32 -8.85 1.19
N GLU A 62 8.57 -7.63 0.68
CA GLU A 62 9.73 -7.33 -0.16
C GLU A 62 10.90 -6.73 0.64
N ARG A 63 10.59 -5.91 1.63
CA ARG A 63 11.60 -5.11 2.35
C ARG A 63 11.47 -5.29 3.85
N SER A 64 12.61 -5.23 4.54
CA SER A 64 12.60 -5.25 6.00
C SER A 64 11.96 -4.01 6.59
N SER A 65 11.43 -4.14 7.82
CA SER A 65 10.85 -3.04 8.60
C SER A 65 11.83 -1.87 8.76
N VAL A 66 13.10 -2.17 9.00
CA VAL A 66 14.18 -1.16 9.10
C VAL A 66 14.30 -0.36 7.80
N TYR A 67 14.34 -1.03 6.64
CA TYR A 67 14.41 -0.36 5.35
C TYR A 67 13.19 0.52 5.08
N VAL A 68 12.02 0.01 5.37
CA VAL A 68 10.74 0.72 5.19
C VAL A 68 10.71 1.98 6.07
N THR A 69 11.03 1.84 7.34
CA THR A 69 11.04 2.97 8.30
C THR A 69 12.10 4.01 7.91
N ALA A 70 13.28 3.58 7.50
CA ALA A 70 14.33 4.47 7.00
C ALA A 70 13.86 5.28 5.78
N LYS A 71 13.15 4.63 4.84
CA LYS A 71 12.57 5.31 3.66
C LYS A 71 11.50 6.33 4.06
N TRP A 72 10.66 6.03 5.04
CA TRP A 72 9.67 6.97 5.56
C TRP A 72 10.34 8.16 6.24
N LEU A 73 11.42 7.92 6.98
CA LEU A 73 12.18 8.96 7.69
C LEU A 73 12.81 9.97 6.72
N VAL A 74 13.54 9.51 5.69
CA VAL A 74 14.13 10.43 4.71
C VAL A 74 13.07 11.20 3.95
N ARG A 75 11.91 10.57 3.64
CA ARG A 75 10.77 11.26 3.04
C ARG A 75 10.19 12.33 3.97
N LYS A 76 10.01 12.03 5.24
CA LYS A 76 9.44 12.98 6.23
C LYS A 76 10.34 14.19 6.41
N ILE A 77 11.65 13.97 6.50
CA ILE A 77 12.65 15.05 6.57
C ILE A 77 12.59 15.91 5.30
N PHE A 78 12.58 15.28 4.12
CA PHE A 78 12.50 16.03 2.87
C PHE A 78 11.24 16.90 2.78
N LEU A 79 10.08 16.40 3.18
CA LEU A 79 8.82 17.14 3.12
C LEU A 79 8.76 18.32 4.09
N ASN A 80 9.41 18.21 5.24
CA ASN A 80 9.33 19.22 6.30
C ASN A 80 10.49 20.23 6.23
N GLU A 81 11.70 19.77 5.88
CA GLU A 81 12.94 20.56 5.94
C GLU A 81 13.51 20.89 4.55
N GLY A 82 12.99 20.28 3.48
CA GLY A 82 13.54 20.41 2.13
C GLY A 82 14.91 19.71 1.93
N VAL A 83 15.39 18.98 2.94
CA VAL A 83 16.70 18.33 2.90
C VAL A 83 16.57 16.93 2.31
N LEU A 84 17.25 16.70 1.18
CA LEU A 84 17.31 15.39 0.53
C LEU A 84 18.49 14.59 1.07
N ILE A 85 18.21 13.58 1.89
CA ILE A 85 19.21 12.64 2.38
C ILE A 85 19.04 11.32 1.62
N PRO A 86 20.05 10.86 0.87
CA PRO A 86 19.99 9.58 0.18
C PRO A 86 19.82 8.41 1.16
N LEU A 87 18.88 7.51 0.86
CA LEU A 87 18.64 6.33 1.70
C LEU A 87 19.91 5.47 1.94
N PRO A 88 20.79 5.23 0.94
CA PRO A 88 22.05 4.52 1.16
C PRO A 88 22.93 5.17 2.25
N LYS A 89 22.93 6.49 2.33
CA LYS A 89 23.68 7.23 3.34
C LYS A 89 23.11 6.99 4.76
N LEU A 90 21.79 6.99 4.91
CA LEU A 90 21.14 6.64 6.17
C LEU A 90 21.42 5.19 6.58
N MET A 91 21.43 4.27 5.62
CA MET A 91 21.66 2.85 5.86
C MET A 91 23.16 2.50 6.06
N GLY A 92 24.06 3.48 5.93
CA GLY A 92 25.51 3.25 6.05
C GLY A 92 26.10 2.39 4.93
N TRP A 93 25.46 2.39 3.74
CA TRP A 93 25.96 1.63 2.59
C TRP A 93 27.07 2.40 1.87
N TRP A 94 28.00 1.67 1.24
CA TRP A 94 29.08 2.23 0.39
C TRP A 94 29.98 3.26 1.12
N ASP A 95 30.31 2.98 2.38
CA ASP A 95 31.15 3.85 3.24
C ASP A 95 30.65 5.30 3.36
N THR A 96 29.38 5.54 3.05
CA THR A 96 28.77 6.85 3.24
C THR A 96 28.40 7.06 4.70
N LYS A 97 28.78 8.24 5.24
CA LYS A 97 28.47 8.61 6.63
C LYS A 97 27.56 9.83 6.68
N LEU A 98 26.68 9.85 7.67
CA LEU A 98 25.90 11.04 7.96
C LEU A 98 26.80 12.15 8.48
N THR A 99 26.49 13.39 8.08
CA THR A 99 27.05 14.55 8.74
C THR A 99 26.41 14.72 10.13
N LYS A 100 27.02 15.55 10.98
CA LYS A 100 26.44 15.86 12.30
C LYS A 100 25.02 16.45 12.16
N ASP A 101 24.86 17.40 11.25
CA ASP A 101 23.56 18.07 11.03
C ASP A 101 22.46 17.08 10.56
N GLU A 102 22.83 16.16 9.66
CA GLU A 102 21.89 15.09 9.23
C GLU A 102 21.54 14.16 10.37
N HIS A 103 22.51 13.78 11.21
CA HIS A 103 22.26 12.96 12.39
C HIS A 103 21.34 13.67 13.39
N ASP A 104 21.55 14.96 13.64
CA ASP A 104 20.72 15.76 14.53
C ASP A 104 19.29 15.91 13.96
N LEU A 105 19.12 15.99 12.63
CA LEU A 105 17.82 15.92 11.98
C LEU A 105 17.12 14.59 12.30
N PHE A 106 17.80 13.45 12.19
CA PHE A 106 17.18 12.15 12.51
C PHE A 106 16.73 12.06 13.96
N LEU A 107 17.55 12.54 14.89
CA LEU A 107 17.17 12.56 16.32
C LEU A 107 15.91 13.40 16.55
N ARG A 108 15.74 14.53 15.83
CA ARG A 108 14.55 15.38 15.92
C ARG A 108 13.27 14.64 15.52
N TYR A 109 13.35 13.72 14.54
CA TYR A 109 12.19 12.95 14.07
C TYR A 109 11.93 11.65 14.84
N ARG A 110 12.82 11.26 15.76
CA ARG A 110 12.63 10.06 16.60
C ARG A 110 11.27 10.00 17.31
N PRO A 111 10.79 11.08 17.96
CA PRO A 111 9.49 11.04 18.64
C PRO A 111 8.31 10.78 17.69
N TYR A 112 8.38 11.26 16.44
CA TYR A 112 7.37 10.99 15.44
C TYR A 112 7.23 9.50 15.16
N PHE A 113 8.34 8.80 14.98
CA PHE A 113 8.34 7.36 14.71
C PHE A 113 8.00 6.53 15.93
N SER A 114 8.45 6.94 17.12
CA SER A 114 8.03 6.29 18.38
C SER A 114 6.51 6.35 18.57
N ASN A 115 5.89 7.49 18.29
CA ASN A 115 4.44 7.62 18.33
C ASN A 115 3.73 6.79 17.25
N MET A 116 4.40 6.51 16.14
CA MET A 116 3.84 5.69 15.06
C MET A 116 3.79 4.20 15.42
N GLU A 117 4.71 3.70 16.25
CA GLU A 117 4.81 2.27 16.62
C GLU A 117 3.54 1.75 17.32
N ASP A 118 2.85 2.58 18.07
CA ASP A 118 1.58 2.21 18.72
C ASP A 118 0.44 1.98 17.73
N ILE A 119 0.50 2.66 16.59
CA ILE A 119 -0.58 2.68 15.58
C ILE A 119 -0.25 1.81 14.39
N VAL A 120 1.01 1.82 13.95
CA VAL A 120 1.49 1.12 12.76
C VAL A 120 2.37 -0.04 13.16
N GLU A 121 1.96 -1.24 12.79
CA GLU A 121 2.72 -2.47 12.97
C GLU A 121 3.26 -2.94 11.61
N ILE A 122 4.57 -3.14 11.50
CA ILE A 122 5.20 -3.67 10.29
C ILE A 122 5.57 -5.12 10.55
N ILE A 123 5.02 -6.00 9.73
CA ILE A 123 5.35 -7.42 9.71
C ILE A 123 6.15 -7.67 8.45
N ASP A 124 7.45 -7.88 8.61
CA ASP A 124 8.34 -8.14 7.48
C ASP A 124 8.65 -9.62 7.32
N GLY A 125 9.14 -9.96 6.13
CA GLY A 125 9.44 -11.33 5.76
C GLY A 125 8.32 -12.05 5.02
N GLY A 126 8.69 -13.21 4.47
CA GLY A 126 7.75 -13.98 3.64
C GLY A 126 6.73 -14.72 4.48
N THR A 127 5.47 -14.55 4.16
CA THR A 127 4.34 -15.25 4.77
C THR A 127 3.48 -15.94 3.72
N ASN A 128 2.49 -16.71 4.15
CA ASN A 128 1.50 -17.35 3.30
C ASN A 128 0.09 -16.86 3.64
N PRO A 129 -0.94 -17.17 2.85
CA PRO A 129 -2.31 -16.71 3.07
C PRO A 129 -2.83 -17.02 4.47
N THR A 130 -2.63 -18.27 4.93
CA THR A 130 -3.06 -18.70 6.26
C THR A 130 -2.31 -17.96 7.39
N GLY A 131 -1.05 -17.60 7.20
CA GLY A 131 -0.28 -16.79 8.16
C GLY A 131 -0.90 -15.40 8.35
N ILE A 132 -1.24 -14.72 7.26
CA ILE A 132 -1.94 -13.43 7.28
C ILE A 132 -3.32 -13.58 7.94
N TYR A 133 -4.08 -14.61 7.54
CA TYR A 133 -5.41 -14.86 8.11
C TYR A 133 -5.38 -15.16 9.62
N LYS A 134 -4.39 -15.94 10.09
CA LYS A 134 -4.19 -16.19 11.53
C LYS A 134 -3.92 -14.89 12.28
N TRP A 135 -3.10 -14.01 11.72
CA TRP A 135 -2.87 -12.70 12.31
C TRP A 135 -4.19 -11.91 12.41
N ILE A 136 -4.97 -11.83 11.31
CA ILE A 136 -6.27 -11.17 11.26
C ILE A 136 -7.21 -11.71 12.34
N LYS A 137 -7.36 -13.02 12.44
CA LYS A 137 -8.21 -13.66 13.46
C LYS A 137 -7.77 -13.35 14.88
N ASN A 138 -6.47 -13.43 15.15
CA ASN A 138 -5.93 -13.15 16.48
C ASN A 138 -6.12 -11.67 16.86
N TYR A 139 -5.93 -10.78 15.91
CA TYR A 139 -6.17 -9.35 16.11
C TYR A 139 -7.66 -9.08 16.35
N ALA A 140 -8.54 -9.65 15.54
CA ALA A 140 -9.99 -9.52 15.71
C ALA A 140 -10.45 -10.05 17.07
N ALA A 141 -9.97 -11.21 17.52
CA ALA A 141 -10.30 -11.80 18.82
C ALA A 141 -9.87 -10.92 20.01
N LYS A 142 -8.76 -10.17 19.87
CA LYS A 142 -8.32 -9.22 20.91
C LYS A 142 -9.15 -7.93 20.93
N ASN A 143 -9.72 -7.54 19.79
CA ASN A 143 -10.39 -6.26 19.62
C ASN A 143 -11.90 -6.36 19.44
N GLY A 144 -12.48 -7.52 19.70
CA GLY A 144 -13.92 -7.75 19.61
C GLY A 144 -14.30 -9.17 19.98
N ARG A 145 -15.54 -9.50 19.75
CA ARG A 145 -16.09 -10.83 19.98
C ARG A 145 -16.98 -11.27 18.81
N ILE A 146 -17.08 -12.58 18.64
CA ILE A 146 -18.05 -13.18 17.71
C ILE A 146 -19.27 -13.58 18.51
N GLU A 147 -20.43 -13.14 18.06
CA GLU A 147 -21.72 -13.44 18.65
C GLU A 147 -22.58 -14.25 17.69
N LYS A 148 -23.15 -15.37 18.15
CA LYS A 148 -24.08 -16.17 17.38
C LYS A 148 -25.47 -15.56 17.45
N ILE A 149 -26.03 -15.18 16.31
CA ILE A 149 -27.40 -14.69 16.20
C ILE A 149 -28.35 -15.85 15.97
N SER A 150 -27.91 -16.87 15.20
CA SER A 150 -28.65 -18.10 14.94
C SER A 150 -27.71 -19.28 14.73
N GLU A 151 -28.25 -20.47 14.47
CA GLU A 151 -27.43 -21.65 14.18
C GLU A 151 -26.47 -21.44 12.99
N PHE A 152 -26.87 -20.65 12.00
CA PHE A 152 -26.11 -20.42 10.76
C PHE A 152 -25.58 -18.99 10.61
N ASN A 153 -25.87 -18.09 11.57
CA ASN A 153 -25.48 -16.69 11.45
C ASN A 153 -24.68 -16.22 12.67
N GLN A 154 -23.50 -15.64 12.37
CA GLN A 154 -22.61 -15.05 13.36
C GLN A 154 -22.22 -13.63 12.92
N ILE A 155 -22.06 -12.74 13.88
CA ILE A 155 -21.55 -11.40 13.64
C ILE A 155 -20.31 -11.13 14.49
N TYR A 156 -19.45 -10.26 13.98
CA TYR A 156 -18.35 -9.71 14.75
C TYR A 156 -18.74 -8.37 15.37
N ILE A 157 -18.58 -8.24 16.66
CA ILE A 157 -18.83 -7.01 17.42
C ILE A 157 -17.49 -6.48 17.88
N PRO A 158 -17.00 -5.34 17.33
CA PRO A 158 -15.76 -4.73 17.78
C PRO A 158 -15.91 -4.14 19.18
N ASN A 159 -14.84 -4.16 19.98
CA ASN A 159 -14.81 -3.49 21.30
C ASN A 159 -14.90 -1.96 21.18
N ASP A 160 -14.46 -1.42 20.05
CA ASP A 160 -14.53 0.00 19.73
C ASP A 160 -15.04 0.21 18.30
N GLU A 161 -16.24 0.73 18.19
CA GLU A 161 -16.87 1.01 16.88
C GLU A 161 -16.16 2.14 16.11
N ASN A 162 -15.33 2.94 16.75
CA ASN A 162 -14.60 4.02 16.09
C ASN A 162 -13.22 3.59 15.58
N LEU A 163 -12.79 2.36 15.88
CA LEU A 163 -11.52 1.83 15.41
C LEU A 163 -11.58 1.49 13.91
N ILE A 164 -10.73 2.13 13.12
CA ILE A 164 -10.47 1.79 11.72
C ILE A 164 -9.19 0.95 11.68
N THR A 165 -9.30 -0.28 11.17
CA THR A 165 -8.16 -1.19 10.99
C THR A 165 -7.84 -1.32 9.52
N ILE A 166 -6.65 -0.87 9.10
CA ILE A 166 -6.14 -0.99 7.74
C ILE A 166 -5.15 -2.15 7.71
N ILE A 167 -5.28 -3.06 6.72
CA ILE A 167 -4.38 -4.18 6.51
C ILE A 167 -3.76 -4.04 5.13
N LEU A 168 -2.52 -3.57 5.06
CA LEU A 168 -1.78 -3.41 3.81
C LEU A 168 -0.89 -4.63 3.56
N VAL A 169 -1.02 -5.24 2.37
CA VAL A 169 -0.18 -6.37 1.92
C VAL A 169 0.60 -5.94 0.68
N ASP A 170 1.92 -5.86 0.76
CA ASP A 170 2.81 -5.41 -0.32
C ASP A 170 3.93 -6.44 -0.57
N HIS A 171 3.85 -7.18 -1.67
CA HIS A 171 2.79 -7.31 -2.68
C HIS A 171 2.42 -8.79 -2.92
N GLN A 172 1.23 -9.04 -3.49
CA GLN A 172 0.67 -10.39 -3.63
C GLN A 172 1.59 -11.41 -4.31
N SER A 173 2.41 -10.99 -5.28
CA SER A 173 3.30 -11.93 -5.98
C SER A 173 4.44 -12.48 -5.11
N LEU A 174 4.63 -11.99 -3.89
CA LEU A 174 5.61 -12.51 -2.92
C LEU A 174 5.00 -13.44 -1.88
N ILE A 175 3.66 -13.60 -1.86
CA ILE A 175 3.01 -14.55 -0.98
C ILE A 175 3.56 -15.97 -1.21
N ARG A 176 3.84 -16.70 -0.16
CA ARG A 176 4.35 -18.08 -0.28
C ARG A 176 3.19 -19.05 -0.48
N LYS A 177 3.44 -20.09 -1.28
CA LYS A 177 2.53 -21.24 -1.33
C LYS A 177 2.51 -21.95 0.01
N GLU A 178 1.42 -22.58 0.32
CA GLU A 178 1.28 -23.45 1.49
C GLU A 178 0.89 -24.87 1.08
N SER A 179 0.96 -25.80 2.01
CA SER A 179 0.55 -27.19 1.77
C SER A 179 -0.89 -27.25 1.27
N GLY A 180 -1.12 -28.03 0.23
CA GLY A 180 -2.43 -28.18 -0.41
C GLY A 180 -2.69 -27.18 -1.55
N LEU A 181 -1.79 -26.22 -1.81
CA LEU A 181 -1.88 -25.32 -2.96
C LEU A 181 -0.84 -25.69 -4.02
N SER A 182 -1.31 -25.99 -5.23
CA SER A 182 -0.46 -26.44 -6.33
C SER A 182 0.23 -25.26 -7.03
N THR A 183 -0.44 -24.15 -7.15
CA THR A 183 0.01 -22.99 -7.92
C THR A 183 0.16 -21.72 -7.07
N LYS A 184 0.91 -20.77 -7.61
CA LYS A 184 1.01 -19.42 -7.03
C LYS A 184 -0.31 -18.69 -7.11
N LYS A 185 -1.05 -18.90 -8.20
CA LYS A 185 -2.38 -18.32 -8.41
C LYS A 185 -3.32 -18.72 -7.28
N GLU A 186 -3.44 -19.99 -6.95
CA GLU A 186 -4.26 -20.49 -5.84
C GLU A 186 -3.91 -19.82 -4.49
N ALA A 187 -2.61 -19.56 -4.24
CA ALA A 187 -2.21 -18.85 -3.03
C ALA A 187 -2.66 -17.39 -3.03
N ILE A 188 -2.65 -16.73 -4.19
CA ILE A 188 -3.11 -15.34 -4.32
C ILE A 188 -4.63 -15.29 -4.20
N ASP A 189 -5.36 -16.19 -4.86
CA ASP A 189 -6.82 -16.27 -4.78
C ASP A 189 -7.27 -16.50 -3.32
N LYS A 190 -6.63 -17.41 -2.62
CA LYS A 190 -6.89 -17.66 -1.18
C LYS A 190 -6.56 -16.45 -0.30
N LEU A 191 -5.50 -15.71 -0.62
CA LEU A 191 -5.21 -14.46 0.08
C LEU A 191 -6.33 -13.44 -0.13
N SER A 192 -6.80 -13.26 -1.37
CA SER A 192 -7.88 -12.33 -1.70
C SER A 192 -9.17 -12.69 -0.97
N GLU A 193 -9.55 -13.96 -0.95
CA GLU A 193 -10.70 -14.49 -0.19
C GLU A 193 -10.59 -14.15 1.31
N TYR A 194 -9.43 -14.33 1.91
CA TYR A 194 -9.22 -13.98 3.32
C TYR A 194 -9.27 -12.47 3.60
N LEU A 195 -8.82 -11.65 2.67
CA LEU A 195 -8.92 -10.21 2.77
C LEU A 195 -10.36 -9.73 2.58
N GLN A 196 -11.10 -10.34 1.64
CA GLN A 196 -12.54 -10.12 1.47
C GLN A 196 -13.29 -10.48 2.76
N TYR A 197 -12.99 -11.66 3.35
CA TYR A 197 -13.58 -12.05 4.63
C TYR A 197 -13.25 -11.05 5.75
N ALA A 198 -12.03 -10.51 5.78
CA ALA A 198 -11.64 -9.49 6.76
C ALA A 198 -12.46 -8.20 6.61
N ARG A 199 -12.78 -7.80 5.37
CA ARG A 199 -13.66 -6.68 5.07
C ARG A 199 -15.09 -6.96 5.53
N ASP A 200 -15.65 -8.08 5.09
CA ASP A 200 -17.09 -8.35 5.22
C ASP A 200 -17.47 -8.75 6.63
N PHE A 201 -16.66 -9.60 7.26
CA PHE A 201 -16.97 -10.14 8.58
C PHE A 201 -16.43 -9.26 9.72
N TYR A 202 -15.13 -8.89 9.66
CA TYR A 202 -14.52 -8.09 10.74
C TYR A 202 -14.69 -6.58 10.55
N GLY A 203 -15.07 -6.12 9.36
CA GLY A 203 -15.20 -4.69 9.08
C GLY A 203 -13.85 -3.97 8.91
N PHE A 204 -12.77 -4.70 8.61
CA PHE A 204 -11.45 -4.15 8.34
C PHE A 204 -11.37 -3.55 6.93
N SER A 205 -10.29 -2.85 6.65
CA SER A 205 -10.07 -2.20 5.35
C SER A 205 -8.78 -2.74 4.72
N PRO A 206 -8.86 -3.85 3.97
CA PRO A 206 -7.72 -4.42 3.28
C PRO A 206 -7.22 -3.53 2.14
N VAL A 207 -5.91 -3.53 1.95
CA VAL A 207 -5.23 -2.91 0.82
C VAL A 207 -4.24 -3.91 0.27
N LEU A 208 -4.41 -4.32 -0.97
CA LEU A 208 -3.53 -5.28 -1.63
C LEU A 208 -2.76 -4.59 -2.76
N VAL A 209 -1.44 -4.76 -2.76
CA VAL A 209 -0.60 -4.30 -3.87
C VAL A 209 -0.34 -5.46 -4.81
N ALA A 210 -0.64 -5.25 -6.11
CA ALA A 210 -0.46 -6.24 -7.16
C ALA A 210 0.54 -5.78 -8.21
N GLN A 211 1.18 -6.73 -8.87
CA GLN A 211 2.09 -6.47 -9.98
C GLN A 211 1.42 -6.83 -11.30
N MET A 212 1.65 -6.04 -12.33
CA MET A 212 1.23 -6.38 -13.70
C MET A 212 2.09 -7.49 -14.29
N ASN A 213 1.51 -8.25 -15.21
CA ASN A 213 2.27 -9.19 -16.04
C ASN A 213 3.26 -8.43 -16.95
N ARG A 214 4.21 -9.16 -17.56
CA ARG A 214 5.25 -8.54 -18.40
C ARG A 214 4.77 -8.26 -19.83
N ASP A 215 3.59 -8.72 -20.19
CA ASP A 215 3.03 -8.57 -21.54
C ASP A 215 2.80 -7.09 -21.90
N ILE A 216 2.66 -6.24 -20.87
CA ILE A 216 2.64 -4.78 -21.03
C ILE A 216 3.87 -4.22 -21.77
N ALA A 217 5.00 -4.94 -21.74
CA ALA A 217 6.20 -4.56 -22.48
C ALA A 217 6.20 -5.01 -23.94
N ASN A 218 5.15 -5.69 -24.41
CA ASN A 218 5.03 -6.14 -25.79
C ASN A 218 4.93 -4.92 -26.75
N PRO A 219 5.75 -4.85 -27.80
CA PRO A 219 5.70 -3.76 -28.78
C PRO A 219 4.34 -3.53 -29.42
N ALA A 220 3.48 -4.55 -29.49
CA ALA A 220 2.12 -4.42 -30.00
C ALA A 220 1.27 -3.50 -29.10
N TYR A 221 1.42 -3.59 -27.78
CA TYR A 221 0.76 -2.69 -26.83
C TYR A 221 1.33 -1.28 -26.87
N GLN A 222 2.64 -1.13 -27.12
CA GLN A 222 3.30 0.18 -27.18
C GLN A 222 2.87 1.01 -28.41
N LYS A 223 2.34 0.36 -29.44
CA LYS A 223 1.81 1.01 -30.67
C LYS A 223 0.38 1.52 -30.52
N MET A 224 -0.31 1.18 -29.44
CA MET A 224 -1.66 1.67 -29.17
C MET A 224 -1.57 3.09 -28.60
N ASP A 225 -2.15 4.06 -29.30
CA ASP A 225 -2.18 5.49 -28.88
C ASP A 225 -2.92 5.71 -27.55
N THR A 226 -3.63 4.70 -27.05
CA THR A 226 -4.43 4.75 -25.81
C THR A 226 -3.98 3.72 -24.79
N PHE A 227 -2.67 3.41 -24.73
CA PHE A 227 -2.18 2.41 -23.80
C PHE A 227 -2.32 2.85 -22.35
N GLU A 228 -3.28 2.27 -21.65
CA GLU A 228 -3.49 2.40 -20.21
C GLU A 228 -3.53 1.00 -19.56
N PRO A 229 -3.05 0.85 -18.32
CA PRO A 229 -3.20 -0.39 -17.58
C PRO A 229 -4.66 -0.78 -17.41
N THR A 230 -4.97 -2.04 -17.63
CA THR A 230 -6.29 -2.62 -17.39
C THR A 230 -6.22 -3.78 -16.38
N PRO A 231 -7.32 -4.11 -15.71
CA PRO A 231 -7.34 -5.18 -14.69
C PRO A 231 -6.91 -6.55 -15.22
N GLU A 232 -7.15 -6.85 -16.50
CA GLU A 232 -6.75 -8.12 -17.15
C GLU A 232 -5.22 -8.31 -17.16
N GLN A 233 -4.47 -7.23 -16.96
CA GLN A 233 -3.02 -7.25 -16.89
C GLN A 233 -2.46 -7.51 -15.50
N ILE A 234 -3.33 -7.74 -14.51
CA ILE A 234 -2.90 -8.09 -13.15
C ILE A 234 -2.27 -9.49 -13.19
N LYS A 235 -1.06 -9.57 -12.66
CA LYS A 235 -0.30 -10.81 -12.66
C LYS A 235 -0.90 -11.84 -11.69
N ASP A 236 -1.03 -13.06 -12.17
CA ASP A 236 -1.34 -14.29 -11.43
C ASP A 236 -2.79 -14.40 -10.91
N SER A 237 -3.64 -13.34 -10.89
CA SER A 237 -5.03 -13.47 -10.44
C SER A 237 -5.93 -12.31 -10.90
N GLY A 238 -7.06 -12.65 -11.52
CA GLY A 238 -8.20 -11.75 -11.72
C GLY A 238 -9.09 -11.61 -10.48
N THR A 239 -9.09 -12.64 -9.62
CA THR A 239 -9.92 -12.72 -8.40
C THR A 239 -9.69 -11.53 -7.47
N SER A 240 -8.44 -11.06 -7.31
CA SER A 240 -8.16 -9.88 -6.48
C SER A 240 -8.83 -8.60 -6.99
N PHE A 241 -9.09 -8.49 -8.29
CA PHE A 241 -9.83 -7.38 -8.86
C PHE A 241 -11.33 -7.51 -8.57
N GLU A 242 -11.88 -8.71 -8.80
CA GLU A 242 -13.31 -9.00 -8.58
C GLU A 242 -13.72 -8.81 -7.11
N ASP A 243 -12.85 -9.15 -6.16
CA ASP A 243 -13.07 -9.01 -4.72
C ASP A 243 -12.93 -7.58 -4.21
N SER A 244 -12.26 -6.69 -4.95
CA SER A 244 -11.96 -5.33 -4.51
C SER A 244 -13.09 -4.35 -4.77
N ASP A 245 -13.35 -3.43 -3.81
CA ASP A 245 -14.33 -2.34 -3.97
C ASP A 245 -13.74 -1.15 -4.75
N ILE A 246 -12.42 -0.97 -4.64
CA ILE A 246 -11.68 0.10 -5.31
C ILE A 246 -10.46 -0.51 -5.96
N CYS A 247 -10.31 -0.29 -7.25
CA CYS A 247 -9.12 -0.69 -7.98
C CYS A 247 -8.40 0.53 -8.57
N MET A 248 -7.10 0.64 -8.30
CA MET A 248 -6.27 1.74 -8.79
C MET A 248 -5.09 1.21 -9.59
N SER A 249 -4.89 1.71 -10.80
CA SER A 249 -3.70 1.44 -11.59
C SER A 249 -2.70 2.60 -11.53
N LEU A 250 -1.42 2.27 -11.34
CA LEU A 250 -0.32 3.23 -11.40
C LEU A 250 0.55 2.95 -12.62
N PHE A 251 0.66 3.93 -13.50
CA PHE A 251 1.33 3.81 -14.78
C PHE A 251 2.49 4.80 -14.93
N ASP A 252 3.59 4.35 -15.54
CA ASP A 252 4.76 5.15 -15.88
C ASP A 252 4.86 5.27 -17.41
N PRO A 253 4.30 6.32 -18.03
CA PRO A 253 4.31 6.47 -19.48
C PRO A 253 5.72 6.67 -20.05
N VAL A 254 6.63 7.26 -19.30
CA VAL A 254 8.02 7.47 -19.72
C VAL A 254 8.76 6.14 -19.86
N LYS A 255 8.56 5.23 -18.91
CA LYS A 255 9.16 3.89 -18.93
C LYS A 255 8.74 3.09 -20.16
N PHE A 256 7.50 3.26 -20.61
CA PHE A 256 6.95 2.51 -21.73
C PHE A 256 7.06 3.26 -23.06
N LYS A 257 7.72 4.44 -23.09
CA LYS A 257 7.95 5.25 -24.30
C LYS A 257 6.66 5.49 -25.11
N THR A 258 5.52 5.63 -24.44
CA THR A 258 4.25 5.88 -25.12
C THR A 258 4.19 7.33 -25.56
N SER A 259 3.84 7.54 -26.85
CA SER A 259 3.79 8.86 -27.49
C SER A 259 2.57 9.68 -27.09
N ALA A 260 1.50 9.03 -26.64
CA ALA A 260 0.26 9.69 -26.21
C ALA A 260 -0.27 9.00 -24.94
N PRO A 261 0.32 9.28 -23.78
CA PRO A 261 0.09 8.43 -22.62
C PRO A 261 -1.19 8.69 -21.86
N THR A 262 -2.04 9.60 -22.22
CA THR A 262 -3.33 9.82 -21.54
C THR A 262 -4.01 11.09 -22.07
N LYS A 263 -5.24 11.38 -21.63
CA LYS A 263 -5.97 12.64 -21.84
C LYS A 263 -5.22 13.90 -21.32
N HIS A 264 -4.10 13.70 -20.63
CA HIS A 264 -3.20 14.76 -20.19
C HIS A 264 -1.94 14.70 -21.05
N ASP A 265 -1.51 15.83 -21.57
CA ASP A 265 -0.27 15.99 -22.33
C ASP A 265 0.94 15.66 -21.44
N ALA A 266 1.24 14.37 -21.29
CA ALA A 266 2.35 13.90 -20.46
C ALA A 266 3.70 14.38 -20.98
N ASN A 267 3.84 14.61 -22.29
CA ASN A 267 5.05 15.20 -22.86
C ASN A 267 5.25 16.63 -22.32
N ARG A 268 4.19 17.42 -22.27
CA ARG A 268 4.25 18.77 -21.72
C ARG A 268 4.56 18.78 -20.22
N LEU A 269 4.02 17.85 -19.45
CA LEU A 269 4.33 17.72 -18.02
C LEU A 269 5.77 17.26 -17.79
N ILE A 270 6.29 16.39 -18.65
CA ILE A 270 7.69 15.94 -18.61
C ILE A 270 8.63 17.10 -18.97
N ASP A 271 8.33 17.87 -19.99
CA ASP A 271 9.14 19.02 -20.44
C ASP A 271 9.14 20.16 -19.40
N MET A 272 8.00 20.46 -18.80
CA MET A 272 7.90 21.49 -17.74
C MET A 272 8.69 21.14 -16.47
N GLN A 273 8.97 19.87 -16.25
CA GLN A 273 9.74 19.39 -15.08
C GLN A 273 11.20 19.11 -15.44
N THR A 274 11.72 19.74 -16.50
CA THR A 274 13.14 19.62 -16.91
C THR A 274 13.62 18.18 -17.03
N GLY A 275 12.89 17.37 -17.82
CA GLY A 275 13.23 15.97 -18.01
C GLY A 275 12.92 15.09 -16.80
N SER A 276 12.06 15.55 -15.90
CA SER A 276 11.69 14.74 -14.74
C SER A 276 11.00 13.46 -15.19
N LYS A 277 11.64 12.36 -14.92
CA LYS A 277 11.12 11.00 -15.11
C LYS A 277 10.09 10.61 -14.04
N TYR A 278 9.51 11.60 -13.33
CA TYR A 278 8.72 11.38 -12.12
C TYR A 278 7.22 11.42 -12.33
N TYR A 279 6.74 11.78 -13.53
CA TYR A 279 5.31 11.74 -13.82
C TYR A 279 4.77 10.31 -13.74
N ARG A 280 3.66 10.16 -13.05
CA ARG A 280 2.90 8.91 -12.97
C ARG A 280 1.42 9.20 -13.17
N SER A 281 0.78 8.38 -13.99
CA SER A 281 -0.67 8.40 -14.13
C SER A 281 -1.29 7.47 -13.11
N LEU A 282 -2.30 7.95 -12.40
CA LEU A 282 -3.13 7.16 -11.49
C LEU A 282 -4.54 7.15 -12.02
N LYS A 283 -5.09 5.95 -12.24
CA LYS A 283 -6.45 5.75 -12.73
C LYS A 283 -7.24 4.90 -11.75
N ILE A 284 -8.47 5.29 -11.46
CA ILE A 284 -9.46 4.47 -10.78
C ILE A 284 -10.17 3.65 -11.86
N GLN A 285 -10.18 2.35 -11.70
CA GLN A 285 -10.76 1.41 -12.64
C GLN A 285 -12.23 1.15 -12.29
#